data_64f353cbec2cd1590d92429b9512a83e
#
_entry.id   64f353cbec2cd1590d92429b9512a83e
#
_cell.length_a   1.000
_cell.length_b   1.000
_cell.length_c   1.000
_cell.angle_alpha   90.00
_cell.angle_beta   90.00
_cell.angle_gamma   90.00
#
_symmetry.space_group_name_H-M   'P 1'
#
loop_
_entity.id
_entity.type
_entity.pdbx_description
1 polymer ?
#
loop_
_entity_poly.entity_id
_entity_poly.type
_entity_poly.pdbx_seq_one_letter_code
_entity_poly.pdbx_strand_id
1 'polypeptide(L)'
;MIKLMIADDDAKVRSAINLLLDQDRACWQVVAEVRNVSELFLMVEQEKPQLLLLDWELPEECCVDKQPPYFCLKDRIHHLRELNPDMYIIVLSSKPQVKTEALESGANSFVSKGDPPEIFLNALYAICEQPSVNNAEQPNKGSVHHNFAAILL
;
A
#
# COMPACT_ATOMS: atom_id res chain seq x y z
N MET A 1 11.53 -4.82 -9.44
CA MET A 1 10.50 -5.36 -8.53
C MET A 1 10.26 -4.37 -7.41
N ILE A 2 9.03 -3.94 -7.20
CA ILE A 2 8.66 -2.95 -6.19
C ILE A 2 8.43 -3.66 -4.85
N LYS A 3 9.15 -3.21 -3.81
CA LYS A 3 8.93 -3.67 -2.44
C LYS A 3 7.62 -3.13 -1.89
N LEU A 4 6.69 -4.00 -1.59
CA LEU A 4 5.34 -3.68 -1.15
C LEU A 4 5.10 -4.24 0.26
N MET A 5 4.45 -3.44 1.10
CA MET A 5 3.98 -3.85 2.43
C MET A 5 2.45 -3.78 2.49
N ILE A 6 1.85 -4.75 3.16
CA ILE A 6 0.40 -4.81 3.41
C ILE A 6 0.17 -4.61 4.91
N ALA A 7 -0.60 -3.58 5.26
CA ALA A 7 -0.99 -3.27 6.63
C ALA A 7 -2.51 -3.33 6.77
N ASP A 8 -3.02 -4.46 7.22
CA ASP A 8 -4.43 -4.75 7.43
C ASP A 8 -4.58 -5.86 8.49
N ASP A 9 -5.46 -5.69 9.45
CA ASP A 9 -5.68 -6.70 10.50
C ASP A 9 -6.51 -7.91 10.02
N ASP A 10 -7.26 -7.75 8.93
CA ASP A 10 -8.07 -8.83 8.35
C ASP A 10 -7.25 -9.74 7.44
N ALA A 11 -7.05 -10.99 7.89
CA ALA A 11 -6.31 -11.99 7.12
C ALA A 11 -6.95 -12.31 5.77
N LYS A 12 -8.27 -12.20 5.64
CA LYS A 12 -8.97 -12.43 4.36
C LYS A 12 -8.66 -11.33 3.36
N VAL A 13 -8.59 -10.08 3.82
CA VAL A 13 -8.20 -8.94 2.98
C VAL A 13 -6.76 -9.11 2.50
N ARG A 14 -5.83 -9.45 3.40
CA ARG A 14 -4.43 -9.68 3.00
C ARG A 14 -4.31 -10.82 1.98
N SER A 15 -5.05 -11.92 2.19
CA SER A 15 -5.07 -13.04 1.23
C SER A 15 -5.62 -12.64 -0.13
N ALA A 16 -6.69 -11.85 -0.17
CA ALA A 16 -7.26 -11.34 -1.40
C ALA A 16 -6.28 -10.43 -2.16
N ILE A 17 -5.60 -9.54 -1.45
CA ILE A 17 -4.56 -8.68 -2.03
C ILE A 17 -3.43 -9.53 -2.62
N ASN A 18 -2.93 -10.52 -1.88
CA ASN A 18 -1.87 -11.42 -2.37
C ASN A 18 -2.29 -12.15 -3.66
N LEU A 19 -3.53 -12.62 -3.73
CA LEU A 19 -4.05 -13.26 -4.95
C LEU A 19 -4.06 -12.31 -6.17
N LEU A 20 -4.38 -11.03 -5.95
CA LEU A 20 -4.33 -10.02 -7.01
C LEU A 20 -2.88 -9.73 -7.43
N LEU A 21 -1.98 -9.62 -6.48
CA LEU A 21 -0.55 -9.39 -6.74
C LEU A 21 0.12 -10.57 -7.46
N ASP A 22 -0.34 -11.79 -7.20
CA ASP A 22 0.15 -13.00 -7.84
C ASP A 22 -0.07 -13.04 -9.35
N GLN A 23 -0.98 -12.23 -9.88
CA GLN A 23 -1.20 -12.10 -11.31
C GLN A 23 0.00 -11.49 -12.04
N ASP A 24 0.83 -10.71 -11.32
CA ASP A 24 2.03 -10.12 -11.88
C ASP A 24 3.19 -10.11 -10.87
N ARG A 25 3.64 -11.30 -10.51
CA ARG A 25 4.73 -11.51 -9.53
C ARG A 25 6.07 -10.88 -9.95
N ALA A 26 6.22 -10.56 -11.23
CA ALA A 26 7.44 -9.91 -11.70
C ALA A 26 7.54 -8.44 -11.26
N CYS A 27 6.41 -7.79 -10.98
CA CYS A 27 6.34 -6.39 -10.59
C CYS A 27 6.48 -6.17 -9.08
N TRP A 28 6.00 -7.09 -8.26
CA TRP A 28 5.79 -6.89 -6.83
C TRP A 28 6.54 -7.90 -5.96
N GLN A 29 7.13 -7.39 -4.89
CA GLN A 29 7.66 -8.20 -3.79
C GLN A 29 7.00 -7.77 -2.49
N VAL A 30 6.15 -8.61 -1.92
CA VAL A 30 5.61 -8.40 -0.57
C VAL A 30 6.72 -8.64 0.44
N VAL A 31 7.20 -7.58 1.07
CA VAL A 31 8.31 -7.65 2.04
C VAL A 31 7.82 -7.83 3.47
N ALA A 32 6.60 -7.42 3.77
CA ALA A 32 5.97 -7.63 5.07
C ALA A 32 4.44 -7.54 4.99
N GLU A 33 3.78 -8.24 5.90
CA GLU A 33 2.37 -8.11 6.22
C GLU A 33 2.25 -7.81 7.71
N VAL A 34 1.56 -6.72 8.05
CA VAL A 34 1.43 -6.27 9.43
C VAL A 34 -0.05 -6.08 9.79
N ARG A 35 -0.37 -6.22 11.08
CA ARG A 35 -1.74 -6.27 11.59
C ARG A 35 -2.11 -5.13 12.51
N ASN A 36 -1.13 -4.35 12.96
CA ASN A 36 -1.32 -3.21 13.87
C ASN A 36 -0.31 -2.12 13.62
N VAL A 37 -0.53 -0.96 14.25
CA VAL A 37 0.31 0.23 14.04
C VAL A 37 1.73 0.05 14.56
N SER A 38 1.94 -0.67 15.65
CA SER A 38 3.28 -0.93 16.20
C SER A 38 4.14 -1.74 15.24
N GLU A 39 3.58 -2.83 14.69
CA GLU A 39 4.24 -3.62 13.64
C GLU A 39 4.51 -2.79 12.39
N LEU A 40 3.55 -1.93 12.00
CA LEU A 40 3.67 -1.08 10.82
C LEU A 40 4.93 -0.21 10.87
N PHE A 41 5.10 0.56 11.93
CA PHE A 41 6.24 1.47 12.04
C PHE A 41 7.57 0.73 12.10
N LEU A 42 7.63 -0.36 12.87
CA LEU A 42 8.82 -1.21 12.97
C LEU A 42 9.23 -1.76 11.59
N MET A 43 8.27 -2.32 10.86
CA MET A 43 8.57 -2.96 9.58
C MET A 43 8.85 -1.94 8.47
N VAL A 44 8.22 -0.77 8.48
CA VAL A 44 8.57 0.31 7.54
C VAL A 44 10.02 0.76 7.73
N GLU A 45 10.47 0.87 8.98
CA GLU A 45 11.85 1.24 9.28
C GLU A 45 12.86 0.17 8.84
N GLN A 46 12.53 -1.11 9.06
CA GLN A 46 13.41 -2.22 8.72
C GLN A 46 13.45 -2.54 7.22
N GLU A 47 12.30 -2.64 6.59
CA GLU A 47 12.16 -3.11 5.20
C GLU A 47 12.26 -2.00 4.17
N LYS A 48 12.02 -0.75 4.55
CA LYS A 48 12.01 0.40 3.64
C LYS A 48 11.18 0.14 2.38
N PRO A 49 9.88 -0.19 2.50
CA PRO A 49 9.04 -0.47 1.34
C PRO A 49 8.90 0.76 0.44
N GLN A 50 8.72 0.51 -0.85
CA GLN A 50 8.45 1.56 -1.83
C GLN A 50 6.95 1.86 -1.94
N LEU A 51 6.12 0.89 -1.59
CA LEU A 51 4.66 0.98 -1.60
C LEU A 51 4.08 0.40 -0.31
N LEU A 52 3.18 1.15 0.30
CA LEU A 52 2.39 0.71 1.45
C LEU A 52 0.91 0.69 1.09
N LEU A 53 0.27 -0.45 1.30
CA LEU A 53 -1.18 -0.60 1.32
C LEU A 53 -1.63 -0.51 2.78
N LEU A 54 -2.29 0.59 3.13
CA LEU A 54 -2.63 0.93 4.52
C LEU A 54 -4.13 0.91 4.74
N ASP A 55 -4.60 -0.02 5.57
CA ASP A 55 -5.97 -0.01 6.06
C ASP A 55 -6.24 1.27 6.87
N TRP A 56 -7.33 1.99 6.51
CA TRP A 56 -7.80 3.15 7.23
C TRP A 56 -8.00 2.87 8.73
N GLU A 57 -8.53 1.69 9.05
CA GLU A 57 -8.90 1.28 10.40
C GLU A 57 -7.87 0.34 11.05
N LEU A 58 -6.60 0.41 10.63
CA LEU A 58 -5.56 -0.43 11.24
C LEU A 58 -5.53 -0.22 12.75
N PRO A 59 -5.72 -1.28 13.57
CA PRO A 59 -5.78 -1.15 15.00
C PRO A 59 -4.43 -0.82 15.62
N GLU A 60 -4.47 -0.17 16.77
CA GLU A 60 -3.33 -0.05 17.65
C GLU A 60 -3.24 -1.29 18.54
N GLU A 61 -2.01 -1.73 18.83
CA GLU A 61 -1.84 -2.77 19.82
C GLU A 61 -2.15 -2.20 21.21
N CYS A 62 -3.10 -2.82 21.93
CA CYS A 62 -3.42 -2.47 23.33
C CYS A 62 -2.22 -2.76 24.23
N CYS A 63 -1.32 -1.82 24.35
CA CYS A 63 -0.41 -1.76 25.50
C CYS A 63 -1.13 -1.02 26.62
N VAL A 64 -1.45 -1.71 27.68
CA VAL A 64 -2.33 -1.29 28.80
C VAL A 64 -1.90 0.01 29.49
N ASP A 65 -0.69 0.52 29.28
CA ASP A 65 -0.11 1.64 30.02
C ASP A 65 0.48 2.79 29.21
N LYS A 66 0.38 2.77 27.88
CA LYS A 66 0.89 3.88 27.07
C LYS A 66 -0.19 4.30 26.09
N GLN A 67 -0.78 5.46 26.32
CA GLN A 67 -1.56 6.11 25.28
C GLN A 67 -0.71 6.19 24.02
N PRO A 68 -1.12 5.55 22.92
CA PRO A 68 -0.36 5.63 21.71
C PRO A 68 -0.38 7.07 21.19
N PRO A 69 0.76 7.60 20.75
CA PRO A 69 0.85 8.98 20.27
C PRO A 69 0.12 9.22 18.94
N TYR A 70 -0.43 8.18 18.31
CA TYR A 70 -0.94 8.26 16.95
C TYR A 70 -2.42 7.92 16.85
N PHE A 71 -3.26 8.87 17.28
CA PHE A 71 -4.70 8.67 17.36
C PHE A 71 -5.44 8.74 16.04
N CYS A 72 -4.88 9.39 15.02
CA CYS A 72 -5.56 9.58 13.75
C CYS A 72 -4.68 9.20 12.56
N LEU A 73 -5.32 8.99 11.40
CA LEU A 73 -4.61 8.63 10.17
C LEU A 73 -3.58 9.69 9.76
N LYS A 74 -3.89 10.97 9.98
CA LYS A 74 -2.99 12.07 9.67
C LYS A 74 -1.66 11.95 10.42
N ASP A 75 -1.72 11.67 11.71
CA ASP A 75 -0.51 11.51 12.52
C ASP A 75 0.28 10.26 12.12
N ARG A 76 -0.42 9.18 11.79
CA ARG A 76 0.20 7.95 11.29
C ARG A 76 0.93 8.18 9.97
N ILE A 77 0.29 8.85 9.01
CA ILE A 77 0.90 9.16 7.72
C ILE A 77 2.07 10.13 7.90
N HIS A 78 1.95 11.13 8.76
CA HIS A 78 3.04 12.05 9.06
C HIS A 78 4.27 11.30 9.58
N HIS A 79 4.10 10.41 10.55
CA HIS A 79 5.19 9.60 11.06
C HIS A 79 5.79 8.65 10.02
N LEU A 80 4.96 8.03 9.18
CA LEU A 80 5.42 7.20 8.06
C LEU A 80 6.29 8.00 7.08
N ARG A 81 5.94 9.27 6.82
CA ARG A 81 6.73 10.18 5.98
C ARG A 81 8.08 10.54 6.60
N GLU A 82 8.18 10.61 7.92
CA GLU A 82 9.46 10.79 8.62
C GLU A 82 10.35 9.55 8.48
N LEU A 83 9.77 8.35 8.59
CA LEU A 83 10.50 7.08 8.47
C LEU A 83 10.92 6.77 7.03
N ASN A 84 10.07 7.08 6.07
CA ASN A 84 10.30 6.80 4.65
C ASN A 84 9.59 7.83 3.76
N PRO A 85 10.23 8.98 3.46
CA PRO A 85 9.59 10.11 2.77
C PRO A 85 9.08 9.80 1.37
N ASP A 86 9.77 8.92 0.65
CA ASP A 86 9.48 8.61 -0.76
C ASP A 86 8.50 7.45 -0.95
N MET A 87 8.06 6.84 0.14
CA MET A 87 7.12 5.72 0.09
C MET A 87 5.78 6.15 -0.50
N TYR A 88 5.28 5.41 -1.48
CA TYR A 88 3.92 5.61 -1.98
C TYR A 88 2.92 4.96 -1.02
N ILE A 89 1.89 5.69 -0.62
CA ILE A 89 0.87 5.20 0.32
C ILE A 89 -0.49 5.18 -0.36
N ILE A 90 -1.07 3.97 -0.47
CA ILE A 90 -2.46 3.77 -0.86
C ILE A 90 -3.25 3.43 0.40
N VAL A 91 -4.22 4.26 0.75
CA VAL A 91 -5.16 3.97 1.84
C VAL A 91 -6.30 3.11 1.32
N LEU A 92 -6.61 2.05 2.04
CA LEU A 92 -7.73 1.14 1.78
C LEU A 92 -8.80 1.30 2.85
N SER A 93 -10.06 1.37 2.45
CA SER A 93 -11.19 1.42 3.40
C SER A 93 -12.45 0.85 2.76
N SER A 94 -13.30 0.24 3.59
CA SER A 94 -14.67 -0.11 3.19
C SER A 94 -15.64 1.08 3.22
N LYS A 95 -15.17 2.26 3.65
CA LYS A 95 -15.94 3.50 3.78
C LYS A 95 -15.50 4.51 2.70
N PRO A 96 -16.20 4.61 1.55
CA PRO A 96 -15.80 5.53 0.48
C PRO A 96 -15.77 7.01 0.88
N GLN A 97 -16.58 7.37 1.88
CA GLN A 97 -16.68 8.74 2.39
C GLN A 97 -15.41 9.27 3.06
N VAL A 98 -14.47 8.41 3.45
CA VAL A 98 -13.20 8.83 4.07
C VAL A 98 -12.09 9.18 3.07
N LYS A 99 -12.37 9.06 1.79
CA LYS A 99 -11.39 9.33 0.71
C LYS A 99 -10.74 10.71 0.82
N THR A 100 -11.54 11.76 1.01
CA THR A 100 -11.05 13.14 1.10
C THR A 100 -10.10 13.29 2.29
N GLU A 101 -10.47 12.79 3.45
CA GLU A 101 -9.63 12.84 4.65
C GLU A 101 -8.31 12.06 4.47
N ALA A 102 -8.36 10.90 3.83
CA ALA A 102 -7.16 10.11 3.54
C ALA A 102 -6.17 10.88 2.66
N LEU A 103 -6.64 11.49 1.58
CA LEU A 103 -5.81 12.27 0.66
C LEU A 103 -5.27 13.54 1.32
N GLU A 104 -6.08 14.25 2.09
CA GLU A 104 -5.67 15.43 2.86
C GLU A 104 -4.66 15.09 3.95
N SER A 105 -4.69 13.88 4.48
CA SER A 105 -3.73 13.39 5.48
C SER A 105 -2.35 13.09 4.89
N GLY A 106 -2.22 13.06 3.56
CA GLY A 106 -0.96 12.85 2.87
C GLY A 106 -0.83 11.49 2.17
N ALA A 107 -1.91 10.70 2.07
CA ALA A 107 -1.93 9.52 1.20
C ALA A 107 -1.81 9.92 -0.26
N ASN A 108 -1.10 9.11 -1.03
CA ASN A 108 -0.95 9.34 -2.47
C ASN A 108 -2.20 8.93 -3.25
N SER A 109 -2.90 7.89 -2.77
CA SER A 109 -4.09 7.36 -3.41
C SER A 109 -5.02 6.72 -2.38
N PHE A 110 -6.26 6.52 -2.78
CA PHE A 110 -7.30 5.84 -2.01
C PHE A 110 -8.03 4.84 -2.88
N VAL A 111 -8.28 3.65 -2.33
CA VAL A 111 -9.11 2.62 -2.96
C VAL A 111 -10.14 2.11 -1.96
N SER A 112 -11.41 2.06 -2.37
CA SER A 112 -12.45 1.42 -1.58
C SER A 112 -12.32 -0.10 -1.65
N LYS A 113 -12.42 -0.78 -0.51
CA LYS A 113 -12.43 -2.25 -0.44
C LYS A 113 -13.64 -2.87 -1.14
N GLY A 114 -14.69 -2.08 -1.37
CA GLY A 114 -15.89 -2.48 -2.13
C GLY A 114 -15.80 -2.24 -3.63
N ASP A 115 -14.75 -1.60 -4.12
CA ASP A 115 -14.53 -1.37 -5.54
C ASP A 115 -14.19 -2.68 -6.29
N PRO A 116 -14.49 -2.77 -7.59
CA PRO A 116 -14.01 -3.89 -8.40
C PRO A 116 -12.49 -4.02 -8.34
N PRO A 117 -11.93 -5.26 -8.41
CA PRO A 117 -10.49 -5.50 -8.36
C PRO A 117 -9.66 -4.68 -9.36
N GLU A 118 -10.24 -4.35 -10.50
CA GLU A 118 -9.59 -3.54 -11.56
C GLU A 118 -9.21 -2.14 -11.08
N ILE A 119 -10.00 -1.53 -10.20
CA ILE A 119 -9.70 -0.21 -9.63
C ILE A 119 -8.44 -0.29 -8.78
N PHE A 120 -8.32 -1.32 -7.95
CA PHE A 120 -7.13 -1.57 -7.14
C PHE A 120 -5.89 -1.83 -8.01
N LEU A 121 -6.01 -2.71 -8.99
CA LEU A 121 -4.92 -3.02 -9.92
C LEU A 121 -4.46 -1.80 -10.72
N ASN A 122 -5.39 -0.97 -11.19
CA ASN A 122 -5.06 0.27 -11.88
C ASN A 122 -4.28 1.25 -10.99
N ALA A 123 -4.65 1.36 -9.70
CA ALA A 123 -3.92 2.17 -8.74
C ALA A 123 -2.48 1.66 -8.53
N LEU A 124 -2.27 0.35 -8.51
CA LEU A 124 -0.95 -0.26 -8.41
C LEU A 124 -0.10 -0.02 -9.67
N TYR A 125 -0.66 -0.27 -10.85
CA TYR A 125 0.08 -0.11 -12.11
C TYR A 125 0.46 1.34 -12.39
N ALA A 126 -0.34 2.31 -11.95
CA ALA A 126 0.01 3.73 -12.04
C ALA A 126 1.33 4.07 -11.32
N ILE A 127 1.71 3.30 -10.30
CA ILE A 127 2.98 3.48 -9.59
C ILE A 127 4.15 2.92 -10.40
N CYS A 128 3.97 1.79 -11.08
CA CYS A 128 5.00 1.18 -11.92
C CYS A 128 5.44 2.08 -13.08
N GLU A 129 4.57 2.96 -13.54
CA GLU A 129 4.85 3.89 -14.65
C GLU A 129 5.57 5.15 -14.21
N GLN A 130 5.76 5.37 -12.90
CA GLN A 130 6.46 6.55 -12.38
C GLN A 130 7.98 6.37 -12.43
N PRO A 131 8.74 7.30 -13.03
CA PRO A 131 10.19 7.17 -13.22
C PRO A 131 11.01 7.04 -11.92
N SER A 132 10.49 7.54 -10.81
CA SER A 132 11.17 7.57 -9.51
C SER A 132 11.17 6.22 -8.78
N VAL A 133 10.28 5.30 -9.13
CA VAL A 133 10.17 3.98 -8.47
C VAL A 133 11.02 2.93 -9.20
N ASN A 134 11.37 3.19 -10.46
CA ASN A 134 12.06 2.23 -11.34
C ASN A 134 13.60 2.28 -11.26
N ASN A 135 14.22 3.08 -10.38
CA ASN A 135 15.68 3.25 -10.34
C ASN A 135 16.43 2.20 -9.50
N ALA A 136 15.85 1.05 -9.22
CA ALA A 136 16.58 -0.09 -8.68
C ALA A 136 16.68 -1.18 -9.75
N GLU A 137 17.81 -1.19 -10.51
CA GLU A 137 18.28 -2.25 -11.40
C GLU A 137 17.31 -2.73 -12.50
N GLN A 138 17.48 -2.16 -13.70
CA GLN A 138 17.00 -2.80 -14.93
C GLN A 138 18.03 -3.79 -15.46
N PRO A 139 17.70 -5.08 -15.60
CA PRO A 139 18.22 -5.85 -16.70
C PRO A 139 17.39 -5.52 -17.94
N ASN A 140 18.04 -4.98 -18.92
CA ASN A 140 17.55 -4.71 -20.27
C ASN A 140 16.83 -5.94 -20.85
N LYS A 141 15.49 -5.90 -20.96
CA LYS A 141 14.72 -6.82 -21.81
C LYS A 141 13.45 -6.15 -22.32
N GLY A 142 13.41 -6.05 -23.62
CA GLY A 142 12.35 -5.92 -24.58
C GLY A 142 10.96 -5.51 -24.11
N SER A 143 10.58 -4.33 -24.56
CA SER A 143 9.23 -3.81 -24.58
C SER A 143 8.21 -4.89 -25.03
N VAL A 144 7.43 -5.40 -24.09
CA VAL A 144 6.16 -6.05 -24.40
C VAL A 144 5.07 -5.14 -23.89
N HIS A 145 4.56 -4.32 -24.76
CA HIS A 145 3.33 -3.58 -24.53
C HIS A 145 2.17 -4.58 -24.39
N HIS A 146 1.82 -4.96 -23.18
CA HIS A 146 0.54 -5.59 -22.93
C HIS A 146 -0.53 -4.52 -22.90
N ASN A 147 -1.25 -4.43 -23.99
CA ASN A 147 -2.39 -3.57 -24.16
C ASN A 147 -3.55 -4.15 -23.33
N PHE A 148 -3.77 -3.63 -22.12
CA PHE A 148 -4.83 -4.07 -21.20
C PHE A 148 -6.26 -3.81 -21.73
N ALA A 149 -6.41 -3.09 -22.83
CA ALA A 149 -7.70 -2.91 -23.50
C ALA A 149 -8.25 -4.22 -24.13
N ALA A 150 -7.44 -5.26 -24.25
CA ALA A 150 -7.84 -6.54 -24.86
C ALA A 150 -8.46 -7.55 -23.87
N ILE A 151 -8.49 -7.25 -22.57
CA ILE A 151 -9.04 -8.16 -21.54
C ILE A 151 -10.49 -7.79 -21.16
N LEU A 152 -11.02 -6.68 -21.66
CA LEU A 152 -12.39 -6.19 -21.39
C LEU A 152 -13.39 -6.51 -22.53
N LEU A 153 -13.09 -7.48 -23.36
CA LEU A 153 -14.07 -7.99 -24.35
C LEU A 153 -14.40 -9.45 -24.07
#